data_2348d5f30fbdb54713aee8df9587f685
#
_entry.id   2348d5f30fbdb54713aee8df9587f685
#
_cell.length_a   1.000
_cell.length_b   1.000
_cell.length_c   1.000
_cell.angle_alpha   90.00
_cell.angle_beta   90.00
_cell.angle_gamma   90.00
#
_symmetry.space_group_name_H-M   'P 1'
#
loop_
_entity.id
_entity.type
_entity.pdbx_description
1 polymer ?
#
loop_
_entity_poly.entity_id
_entity_poly.type
_entity_poly.pdbx_seq_one_letter_code
_entity_poly.pdbx_strand_id
1 'polypeptide(L)'
;RPDKKGRLIWMGKVLTSEILQSEVQAATVRAGALCDTGLICAPGDQAVDCHNKGTGPIHANQLIVLDIFPRDLTSWHYGDMTRTYLKGKATPAQRKMVEAVKAAHGRIIKALRAGVTGAEIHRIPVDYFKSLGYETGPNKQGVYVGFFHGSGHGLGYDIHEEPFLSLRNPNPLVAGNAITVEPGLYYPGIGGCRFEDCVVITKTG
;
A
#
# COMPACT_ATOMS: atom_id res chain seq x y z
N ARG A 1 -16.04 3.54 -19.20
CA ARG A 1 -17.35 3.12 -18.63
C ARG A 1 -17.33 1.62 -18.44
N PRO A 2 -18.05 1.07 -17.44
CA PRO A 2 -18.16 -0.38 -17.31
C PRO A 2 -19.05 -0.96 -18.42
N ASP A 3 -18.79 -2.23 -18.77
CA ASP A 3 -19.66 -3.01 -19.65
C ASP A 3 -20.90 -3.55 -18.89
N LYS A 4 -21.75 -4.34 -19.57
CA LYS A 4 -22.96 -4.93 -18.99
C LYS A 4 -22.67 -5.91 -17.83
N LYS A 5 -21.42 -6.43 -17.72
CA LYS A 5 -20.95 -7.30 -16.64
C LYS A 5 -20.23 -6.52 -15.53
N GLY A 6 -20.22 -5.19 -15.58
CA GLY A 6 -19.54 -4.33 -14.62
C GLY A 6 -18.03 -4.24 -14.78
N ARG A 7 -17.43 -4.83 -15.82
CA ARG A 7 -15.99 -4.78 -16.08
C ARG A 7 -15.61 -3.43 -16.67
N LEU A 8 -14.52 -2.85 -16.22
CA LEU A 8 -14.02 -1.59 -16.76
C LEU A 8 -13.54 -1.77 -18.19
N ILE A 9 -13.83 -0.78 -19.04
CA ILE A 9 -13.39 -0.75 -20.43
C ILE A 9 -12.37 0.38 -20.60
N TRP A 10 -11.23 0.04 -21.19
CA TRP A 10 -10.18 0.97 -21.58
C TRP A 10 -9.76 0.71 -23.03
N MET A 11 -9.71 1.75 -23.86
CA MET A 11 -9.41 1.68 -25.29
C MET A 11 -10.20 0.58 -26.05
N GLY A 12 -11.49 0.43 -25.73
CA GLY A 12 -12.38 -0.55 -26.36
C GLY A 12 -12.23 -2.00 -25.90
N LYS A 13 -11.30 -2.29 -24.98
CA LYS A 13 -11.05 -3.63 -24.43
C LYS A 13 -11.41 -3.69 -22.94
N VAL A 14 -11.68 -4.89 -22.43
CA VAL A 14 -11.81 -5.09 -20.97
C VAL A 14 -10.49 -4.75 -20.32
N LEU A 15 -10.51 -3.82 -19.35
CA LEU A 15 -9.32 -3.50 -18.56
C LEU A 15 -9.05 -4.64 -17.58
N THR A 16 -7.82 -5.15 -17.61
CA THR A 16 -7.34 -6.17 -16.67
C THR A 16 -6.18 -5.65 -15.86
N SER A 17 -5.85 -6.34 -14.78
CA SER A 17 -4.66 -6.03 -13.96
C SER A 17 -3.39 -6.04 -14.82
N GLU A 18 -3.25 -7.01 -15.72
CA GLU A 18 -2.07 -7.16 -16.59
C GLU A 18 -1.93 -5.98 -17.56
N ILE A 19 -3.05 -5.48 -18.12
CA ILE A 19 -3.04 -4.29 -18.99
C ILE A 19 -2.57 -3.08 -18.18
N LEU A 20 -3.11 -2.87 -16.99
CA LEU A 20 -2.73 -1.73 -16.15
C LEU A 20 -1.27 -1.83 -15.68
N GLN A 21 -0.82 -3.03 -15.28
CA GLN A 21 0.59 -3.30 -14.96
C GLN A 21 1.52 -2.96 -16.13
N SER A 22 1.16 -3.37 -17.35
CA SER A 22 1.95 -3.07 -18.55
C SER A 22 2.04 -1.58 -18.83
N GLU A 23 0.94 -0.82 -18.66
CA GLU A 23 0.94 0.64 -18.85
C GLU A 23 1.80 1.36 -17.81
N VAL A 24 1.73 0.91 -16.54
CA VAL A 24 2.59 1.44 -15.48
C VAL A 24 4.06 1.15 -15.78
N GLN A 25 4.41 -0.09 -16.13
CA GLN A 25 5.78 -0.43 -16.52
C GLN A 25 6.29 0.41 -17.70
N ALA A 26 5.47 0.59 -18.73
CA ALA A 26 5.84 1.44 -19.85
C ALA A 26 6.02 2.92 -19.43
N ALA A 27 5.24 3.41 -18.48
CA ALA A 27 5.39 4.76 -17.95
C ALA A 27 6.67 4.91 -17.12
N THR A 28 7.00 3.93 -16.25
CA THR A 28 8.23 3.95 -15.45
C THR A 28 9.48 3.87 -16.32
N VAL A 29 9.49 3.04 -17.36
CA VAL A 29 10.61 2.98 -18.32
C VAL A 29 10.81 4.34 -19.01
N ARG A 30 9.73 4.98 -19.47
CA ARG A 30 9.82 6.33 -20.07
C ARG A 30 10.35 7.39 -19.08
N ALA A 31 10.15 7.18 -17.79
CA ALA A 31 10.66 8.06 -16.73
C ALA A 31 12.11 7.72 -16.30
N GLY A 32 12.77 6.73 -16.92
CA GLY A 32 14.12 6.33 -16.56
C GLY A 32 14.21 5.38 -15.37
N ALA A 33 13.14 4.64 -15.08
CA ALA A 33 13.10 3.69 -13.99
C ALA A 33 12.55 2.31 -14.46
N LEU A 34 12.71 1.29 -13.64
CA LEU A 34 12.29 -0.09 -13.96
C LEU A 34 11.58 -0.75 -12.77
N CYS A 35 10.41 -1.35 -13.01
CA CYS A 35 9.78 -2.24 -12.04
C CYS A 35 10.33 -3.67 -12.24
N ASP A 36 11.60 -3.89 -11.89
CA ASP A 36 12.31 -5.14 -12.15
C ASP A 36 11.80 -6.33 -11.34
N THR A 37 11.22 -6.08 -10.17
CA THR A 37 10.56 -7.09 -9.32
C THR A 37 9.05 -7.19 -9.56
N GLY A 38 8.51 -6.38 -10.47
CA GLY A 38 7.10 -6.28 -10.81
C GLY A 38 6.41 -5.11 -10.09
N LEU A 39 5.08 -5.17 -10.01
CA LEU A 39 4.23 -4.23 -9.29
C LEU A 39 2.91 -4.93 -8.90
N ILE A 40 2.17 -4.33 -7.98
CA ILE A 40 0.86 -4.83 -7.56
C ILE A 40 -0.23 -4.00 -8.25
N CYS A 41 -1.21 -4.69 -8.84
CA CYS A 41 -2.47 -4.10 -9.29
C CYS A 41 -3.61 -5.05 -8.91
N ALA A 42 -3.98 -5.08 -7.64
CA ALA A 42 -4.89 -6.06 -7.07
C ALA A 42 -6.29 -5.47 -6.88
N PRO A 43 -7.31 -5.91 -7.66
CA PRO A 43 -8.68 -5.45 -7.53
C PRO A 43 -9.49 -6.30 -6.54
N GLY A 44 -10.36 -5.65 -5.76
CA GLY A 44 -11.33 -6.29 -4.88
C GLY A 44 -10.69 -7.21 -3.86
N ASP A 45 -11.22 -8.43 -3.74
CA ASP A 45 -10.74 -9.41 -2.75
C ASP A 45 -9.36 -9.99 -3.06
N GLN A 46 -8.81 -9.80 -4.27
CA GLN A 46 -7.42 -10.15 -4.54
C GLN A 46 -6.46 -9.34 -3.66
N ALA A 47 -6.82 -8.08 -3.37
CA ALA A 47 -6.03 -7.21 -2.50
C ALA A 47 -6.12 -7.56 -1.01
N VAL A 48 -6.89 -8.59 -0.61
CA VAL A 48 -6.89 -9.08 0.79
C VAL A 48 -5.57 -9.76 1.13
N ASP A 49 -4.94 -10.43 0.16
CA ASP A 49 -3.52 -10.74 0.21
C ASP A 49 -2.74 -9.50 -0.23
N CYS A 50 -2.06 -8.85 0.72
CA CYS A 50 -1.38 -7.57 0.51
C CYS A 50 -0.22 -7.62 -0.52
N HIS A 51 0.27 -8.82 -0.88
CA HIS A 51 1.29 -9.07 -1.89
C HIS A 51 0.76 -9.66 -3.19
N ASN A 52 -0.55 -9.84 -3.33
CA ASN A 52 -1.15 -10.34 -4.56
C ASN A 52 -0.93 -9.35 -5.70
N LYS A 53 -0.25 -9.78 -6.75
CA LYS A 53 0.06 -8.93 -7.90
C LYS A 53 -1.17 -8.50 -8.71
N GLY A 54 -2.29 -9.19 -8.53
CA GLY A 54 -3.53 -8.97 -9.26
C GLY A 54 -3.53 -9.63 -10.64
N THR A 55 -4.69 -10.14 -11.03
CA THR A 55 -4.92 -10.79 -12.32
C THR A 55 -6.33 -10.56 -12.82
N GLY A 56 -6.51 -10.62 -14.15
CA GLY A 56 -7.81 -10.65 -14.80
C GLY A 56 -8.58 -9.33 -14.77
N PRO A 57 -9.89 -9.38 -15.08
CA PRO A 57 -10.72 -8.19 -15.26
C PRO A 57 -10.88 -7.34 -14.00
N ILE A 58 -10.74 -6.05 -14.15
CA ILE A 58 -11.05 -5.06 -13.10
C ILE A 58 -12.50 -4.64 -13.23
N HIS A 59 -13.25 -4.70 -12.12
CA HIS A 59 -14.65 -4.32 -12.08
C HIS A 59 -14.85 -2.92 -11.47
N ALA A 60 -15.94 -2.26 -11.89
CA ALA A 60 -16.38 -1.04 -11.24
C ALA A 60 -16.79 -1.29 -9.78
N ASN A 61 -16.68 -0.26 -8.94
CA ASN A 61 -17.06 -0.27 -7.52
C ASN A 61 -16.18 -1.17 -6.62
N GLN A 62 -15.06 -1.68 -7.14
CA GLN A 62 -14.05 -2.38 -6.34
C GLN A 62 -12.92 -1.42 -5.95
N LEU A 63 -12.35 -1.61 -4.77
CA LEU A 63 -11.06 -1.02 -4.43
C LEU A 63 -9.98 -1.71 -5.25
N ILE A 64 -9.00 -0.94 -5.71
CA ILE A 64 -7.87 -1.42 -6.51
C ILE A 64 -6.62 -0.91 -5.82
N VAL A 65 -5.85 -1.79 -5.23
CA VAL A 65 -4.53 -1.46 -4.69
C VAL A 65 -3.55 -1.45 -5.86
N LEU A 66 -2.96 -0.29 -6.11
CA LEU A 66 -1.86 -0.12 -7.06
C LEU A 66 -0.63 0.27 -6.26
N ASP A 67 0.36 -0.60 -6.27
CA ASP A 67 1.62 -0.46 -5.57
C ASP A 67 2.76 -0.58 -6.57
N ILE A 68 3.58 0.46 -6.65
CA ILE A 68 4.65 0.62 -7.63
C ILE A 68 5.97 0.92 -6.91
N PHE A 69 6.95 0.07 -7.11
CA PHE A 69 8.27 0.14 -6.49
C PHE A 69 9.39 0.09 -7.56
N PRO A 70 9.51 1.16 -8.36
CA PRO A 70 10.49 1.22 -9.43
C PRO A 70 11.90 1.48 -8.89
N ARG A 71 12.89 0.90 -9.58
CA ARG A 71 14.31 1.23 -9.40
C ARG A 71 14.73 2.27 -10.43
N ASP A 72 15.32 3.37 -9.99
CA ASP A 72 15.91 4.39 -10.87
C ASP A 72 17.15 3.83 -11.59
N LEU A 73 17.20 4.00 -12.92
CA LEU A 73 18.28 3.44 -13.75
C LEU A 73 19.62 4.20 -13.65
N THR A 74 19.64 5.35 -13.02
CA THR A 74 20.85 6.16 -12.85
C THR A 74 21.48 5.93 -11.48
N SER A 75 20.67 6.06 -10.43
CA SER A 75 21.12 5.95 -9.04
C SER A 75 21.02 4.54 -8.48
N TRP A 76 20.24 3.66 -9.12
CA TRP A 76 19.91 2.31 -8.67
C TRP A 76 19.13 2.23 -7.35
N HIS A 77 18.62 3.36 -6.86
CA HIS A 77 17.76 3.38 -5.69
C HIS A 77 16.32 3.05 -6.06
N TYR A 78 15.64 2.39 -5.12
CA TYR A 78 14.20 2.15 -5.22
C TYR A 78 13.41 3.39 -4.78
N GLY A 79 12.29 3.63 -5.45
CA GLY A 79 11.16 4.37 -4.92
C GLY A 79 10.04 3.40 -4.58
N ASP A 80 9.10 3.82 -3.74
CA ASP A 80 7.96 3.00 -3.34
C ASP A 80 6.73 3.85 -3.10
N MET A 81 5.59 3.44 -3.64
CA MET A 81 4.34 4.16 -3.48
C MET A 81 3.12 3.29 -3.74
N THR A 82 2.22 3.22 -2.77
CA THR A 82 0.91 2.61 -2.95
C THR A 82 -0.21 3.66 -2.91
N ARG A 83 -1.16 3.50 -3.82
CA ARG A 83 -2.46 4.19 -3.79
C ARG A 83 -3.60 3.21 -4.01
N THR A 84 -4.71 3.48 -3.34
CA THR A 84 -5.95 2.72 -3.54
C THR A 84 -6.94 3.54 -4.34
N TYR A 85 -7.37 2.99 -5.46
CA TYR A 85 -8.31 3.60 -6.40
C TYR A 85 -9.67 2.90 -6.38
N LEU A 86 -10.69 3.61 -6.84
CA LEU A 86 -12.01 3.06 -7.13
C LEU A 86 -12.64 3.78 -8.30
N LYS A 87 -13.08 3.03 -9.30
CA LYS A 87 -13.88 3.58 -10.40
C LYS A 87 -15.35 3.20 -10.22
N GLY A 88 -16.19 4.22 -9.93
CA GLY A 88 -17.61 4.02 -9.71
C GLY A 88 -18.08 4.56 -8.36
N LYS A 89 -18.90 3.78 -7.64
CA LYS A 89 -19.48 4.17 -6.36
C LYS A 89 -18.90 3.30 -5.23
N ALA A 90 -18.29 3.94 -4.25
CA ALA A 90 -17.81 3.26 -3.06
C ALA A 90 -18.98 2.96 -2.10
N THR A 91 -18.96 1.77 -1.49
CA THR A 91 -19.85 1.42 -0.38
C THR A 91 -19.48 2.20 0.89
N PRO A 92 -20.39 2.31 1.89
CA PRO A 92 -20.05 2.92 3.18
C PRO A 92 -18.86 2.22 3.87
N ALA A 93 -18.76 0.89 3.79
CA ALA A 93 -17.67 0.12 4.37
C ALA A 93 -16.32 0.45 3.71
N GLN A 94 -16.28 0.52 2.37
CA GLN A 94 -15.07 0.92 1.63
C GLN A 94 -14.65 2.34 1.99
N ARG A 95 -15.57 3.30 2.07
CA ARG A 95 -15.25 4.70 2.47
C ARG A 95 -14.66 4.74 3.88
N LYS A 96 -15.33 4.10 4.85
CA LYS A 96 -14.86 4.03 6.24
C LYS A 96 -13.44 3.45 6.31
N MET A 97 -13.17 2.37 5.57
CA MET A 97 -11.85 1.73 5.55
C MET A 97 -10.78 2.65 4.94
N VAL A 98 -11.06 3.27 3.80
CA VAL A 98 -10.12 4.21 3.14
C VAL A 98 -9.82 5.42 4.03
N GLU A 99 -10.83 5.99 4.69
CA GLU A 99 -10.65 7.12 5.61
C GLU A 99 -9.81 6.72 6.83
N ALA A 100 -10.03 5.51 7.38
CA ALA A 100 -9.23 4.99 8.49
C ALA A 100 -7.76 4.83 8.08
N VAL A 101 -7.47 4.24 6.91
CA VAL A 101 -6.09 4.05 6.43
C VAL A 101 -5.41 5.40 6.17
N LYS A 102 -6.08 6.35 5.52
CA LYS A 102 -5.55 7.71 5.32
C LYS A 102 -5.26 8.44 6.63
N ALA A 103 -6.16 8.31 7.63
CA ALA A 103 -5.96 8.91 8.93
C ALA A 103 -4.78 8.26 9.69
N ALA A 104 -4.63 6.93 9.59
CA ALA A 104 -3.50 6.21 10.18
C ALA A 104 -2.18 6.67 9.55
N HIS A 105 -2.11 6.75 8.22
CA HIS A 105 -0.96 7.26 7.48
C HIS A 105 -0.57 8.68 7.96
N GLY A 106 -1.53 9.60 8.01
CA GLY A 106 -1.26 10.96 8.48
C GLY A 106 -0.82 11.05 9.96
N ARG A 107 -1.27 10.11 10.82
CA ARG A 107 -0.81 10.00 12.21
C ARG A 107 0.64 9.52 12.30
N ILE A 108 1.03 8.54 11.48
CA ILE A 108 2.42 8.08 11.39
C ILE A 108 3.31 9.23 10.95
N ILE A 109 3.01 9.87 9.82
CA ILE A 109 3.79 11.01 9.29
C ILE A 109 4.04 12.07 10.35
N LYS A 110 3.01 12.44 11.13
CA LYS A 110 3.14 13.46 12.19
C LYS A 110 4.01 13.03 13.37
N ALA A 111 4.18 11.74 13.59
CA ALA A 111 4.96 11.20 14.70
C ALA A 111 6.43 10.94 14.33
N LEU A 112 6.72 10.83 13.03
CA LEU A 112 8.06 10.52 12.54
C LEU A 112 9.05 11.66 12.84
N ARG A 113 10.17 11.30 13.47
CA ARG A 113 11.34 12.15 13.69
C ARG A 113 12.52 11.28 14.13
N ALA A 114 13.73 11.83 14.12
CA ALA A 114 14.88 11.18 14.71
C ALA A 114 14.64 10.89 16.21
N GLY A 115 15.07 9.73 16.68
CA GLY A 115 14.96 9.28 18.06
C GLY A 115 13.71 8.45 18.40
N VAL A 116 12.66 8.44 17.58
CA VAL A 116 11.53 7.51 17.77
C VAL A 116 11.90 6.14 17.24
N THR A 117 11.38 5.08 17.86
CA THR A 117 11.66 3.70 17.43
C THR A 117 10.66 3.20 16.40
N GLY A 118 11.07 2.22 15.57
CA GLY A 118 10.15 1.55 14.65
C GLY A 118 8.94 0.93 15.36
N ALA A 119 9.14 0.41 16.58
CA ALA A 119 8.07 -0.16 17.39
C ALA A 119 7.04 0.89 17.88
N GLU A 120 7.49 2.07 18.30
CA GLU A 120 6.60 3.17 18.69
C GLU A 120 5.76 3.63 17.52
N ILE A 121 6.37 3.81 16.35
CA ILE A 121 5.66 4.21 15.14
C ILE A 121 4.64 3.16 14.72
N HIS A 122 4.99 1.87 14.74
CA HIS A 122 4.07 0.81 14.34
C HIS A 122 2.86 0.67 15.28
N ARG A 123 2.97 0.99 16.57
CA ARG A 123 1.83 0.98 17.49
C ARG A 123 0.75 1.98 17.10
N ILE A 124 1.11 3.11 16.49
CA ILE A 124 0.16 4.16 16.12
C ILE A 124 -1.00 3.64 15.25
N PRO A 125 -0.77 3.03 14.07
CA PRO A 125 -1.84 2.49 13.26
C PRO A 125 -2.53 1.29 13.91
N VAL A 126 -1.79 0.41 14.62
CA VAL A 126 -2.37 -0.75 15.31
C VAL A 126 -3.44 -0.31 16.32
N ASP A 127 -3.08 0.59 17.24
CA ASP A 127 -3.99 1.09 18.27
C ASP A 127 -5.16 1.89 17.66
N TYR A 128 -4.87 2.69 16.64
CA TYR A 128 -5.89 3.47 15.95
C TYR A 128 -6.92 2.57 15.23
N PHE A 129 -6.50 1.58 14.48
CA PHE A 129 -7.40 0.65 13.81
C PHE A 129 -8.23 -0.16 14.81
N LYS A 130 -7.61 -0.63 15.89
CA LYS A 130 -8.31 -1.31 16.97
C LYS A 130 -9.37 -0.40 17.62
N SER A 131 -9.08 0.89 17.83
CA SER A 131 -10.05 1.84 18.39
C SER A 131 -11.28 2.07 17.49
N LEU A 132 -11.15 1.81 16.17
CA LEU A 132 -12.24 1.89 15.19
C LEU A 132 -12.99 0.56 14.99
N GLY A 133 -12.60 -0.50 15.73
CA GLY A 133 -13.18 -1.83 15.65
C GLY A 133 -12.63 -2.69 14.50
N TYR A 134 -11.48 -2.32 13.93
CA TYR A 134 -10.77 -3.19 12.99
C TYR A 134 -9.88 -4.16 13.75
N GLU A 135 -10.24 -5.43 13.72
CA GLU A 135 -9.46 -6.50 14.33
C GLU A 135 -8.42 -7.04 13.35
N THR A 136 -7.28 -7.51 13.88
CA THR A 136 -6.21 -8.15 13.10
C THR A 136 -6.04 -9.57 13.55
N GLY A 137 -6.04 -10.51 12.62
CA GLY A 137 -5.87 -11.94 12.87
C GLY A 137 -6.66 -12.81 11.91
N PRO A 138 -6.68 -14.13 12.13
CA PRO A 138 -7.47 -15.04 11.30
C PRO A 138 -8.96 -14.83 11.57
N ASN A 139 -9.74 -14.67 10.51
CA ASN A 139 -11.19 -14.66 10.57
C ASN A 139 -11.76 -16.08 10.77
N LYS A 140 -13.09 -16.23 10.81
CA LYS A 140 -13.76 -17.54 10.99
C LYS A 140 -13.46 -18.55 9.87
N GLN A 141 -13.01 -18.09 8.72
CA GLN A 141 -12.60 -18.92 7.57
C GLN A 141 -11.08 -19.18 7.53
N GLY A 142 -10.34 -18.74 8.54
CA GLY A 142 -8.88 -18.87 8.60
C GLY A 142 -8.10 -17.88 7.72
N VAL A 143 -8.79 -16.93 7.08
CA VAL A 143 -8.13 -15.87 6.30
C VAL A 143 -7.62 -14.77 7.24
N TYR A 144 -6.37 -14.39 7.12
CA TYR A 144 -5.80 -13.28 7.87
C TYR A 144 -6.40 -11.95 7.38
N VAL A 145 -6.91 -11.14 8.31
CA VAL A 145 -7.57 -9.86 8.04
C VAL A 145 -7.01 -8.75 8.93
N GLY A 146 -7.34 -7.51 8.63
CA GLY A 146 -6.90 -6.35 9.40
C GLY A 146 -5.60 -5.75 8.91
N PHE A 147 -4.77 -5.28 9.83
CA PHE A 147 -3.43 -4.72 9.58
C PHE A 147 -2.37 -5.68 10.11
N PHE A 148 -1.79 -6.49 9.24
CA PHE A 148 -0.93 -7.63 9.61
C PHE A 148 0.49 -7.59 9.07
N HIS A 149 0.93 -6.46 8.50
CA HIS A 149 2.30 -6.23 8.04
C HIS A 149 2.94 -5.04 8.76
N GLY A 150 4.20 -4.73 8.48
CA GLY A 150 4.89 -3.56 9.02
C GLY A 150 4.23 -2.25 8.59
N SER A 151 4.51 -1.17 9.29
CA SER A 151 4.04 0.17 8.91
C SER A 151 4.95 0.85 7.89
N GLY A 152 6.07 0.20 7.54
CA GLY A 152 7.06 0.67 6.60
C GLY A 152 8.42 0.01 6.81
N HIS A 153 9.33 0.32 5.94
CA HIS A 153 10.70 -0.21 5.89
C HIS A 153 11.64 0.85 5.31
N GLY A 154 12.93 0.68 5.54
CA GLY A 154 13.96 1.40 4.82
C GLY A 154 13.96 1.00 3.34
N LEU A 155 14.37 1.92 2.48
CA LEU A 155 14.59 1.64 1.07
C LEU A 155 15.83 2.38 0.57
N GLY A 156 16.55 1.73 -0.33
CA GLY A 156 17.80 2.22 -0.89
C GLY A 156 18.17 1.41 -2.12
N TYR A 157 19.27 0.67 -2.04
CA TYR A 157 19.65 -0.29 -3.09
C TYR A 157 18.81 -1.57 -3.05
N ASP A 158 18.24 -1.90 -1.89
CA ASP A 158 17.22 -2.93 -1.75
C ASP A 158 15.86 -2.29 -1.52
N ILE A 159 14.79 -2.95 -2.01
CA ILE A 159 13.42 -2.47 -1.80
C ILE A 159 13.04 -2.55 -0.32
N HIS A 160 13.54 -3.53 0.41
CA HIS A 160 13.35 -3.68 1.85
C HIS A 160 14.71 -3.73 2.54
N GLU A 161 15.02 -2.69 3.31
CA GLU A 161 16.21 -2.64 4.16
C GLU A 161 15.88 -2.01 5.53
N GLU A 162 16.82 -2.04 6.45
CA GLU A 162 16.66 -1.34 7.76
C GLU A 162 16.62 0.20 7.55
N PRO A 163 15.86 0.90 8.42
CA PRO A 163 15.11 0.41 9.58
C PRO A 163 13.67 -0.03 9.23
N PHE A 164 13.17 -1.09 9.87
CA PHE A 164 11.77 -1.51 9.76
C PHE A 164 10.87 -0.79 10.77
N LEU A 165 9.69 -0.34 10.32
CA LEU A 165 8.63 0.17 11.19
C LEU A 165 7.73 -1.00 11.64
N SER A 166 8.18 -1.76 12.61
CA SER A 166 7.51 -2.95 13.13
C SER A 166 7.70 -3.07 14.64
N LEU A 167 6.82 -3.85 15.31
CA LEU A 167 6.94 -4.10 16.76
C LEU A 167 8.28 -4.73 17.17
N ARG A 168 8.99 -5.34 16.22
CA ARG A 168 10.27 -6.03 16.47
C ARG A 168 11.48 -5.09 16.43
N ASN A 169 11.31 -3.84 15.98
CA ASN A 169 12.43 -2.90 15.88
C ASN A 169 12.42 -1.91 17.05
N PRO A 170 13.26 -2.14 18.09
CA PRO A 170 13.42 -1.24 19.22
C PRO A 170 14.40 -0.09 18.94
N ASN A 171 15.08 -0.09 17.78
CA ASN A 171 16.12 0.88 17.46
C ASN A 171 15.50 2.23 17.07
N PRO A 172 16.10 3.34 17.52
CA PRO A 172 15.65 4.66 17.13
C PRO A 172 15.95 4.95 15.65
N LEU A 173 15.01 5.62 14.99
CA LEU A 173 15.24 6.19 13.67
C LEU A 173 16.26 7.32 13.76
N VAL A 174 17.09 7.46 12.74
CA VAL A 174 18.11 8.51 12.67
C VAL A 174 17.83 9.45 11.49
N ALA A 175 18.28 10.69 11.63
CA ALA A 175 18.21 11.65 10.53
C ALA A 175 18.99 11.12 9.30
N GLY A 176 18.36 11.17 8.13
CA GLY A 176 18.87 10.60 6.89
C GLY A 176 18.27 9.25 6.52
N ASN A 177 17.56 8.55 7.43
CA ASN A 177 16.83 7.35 7.02
C ASN A 177 15.78 7.71 5.96
N ALA A 178 15.82 7.04 4.82
CA ALA A 178 14.74 6.99 3.84
C ALA A 178 13.88 5.77 4.14
N ILE A 179 12.59 5.97 4.36
CA ILE A 179 11.67 4.89 4.78
C ILE A 179 10.32 5.02 4.07
N THR A 180 9.58 3.92 3.97
CA THR A 180 8.17 3.94 3.58
C THR A 180 7.26 4.16 4.79
N VAL A 181 6.05 4.64 4.53
CA VAL A 181 4.95 4.74 5.49
C VAL A 181 3.71 4.19 4.81
N GLU A 182 3.32 2.96 5.14
CA GLU A 182 2.38 2.17 4.34
C GLU A 182 1.27 1.45 5.12
N PRO A 183 0.56 2.07 6.07
CA PRO A 183 -0.52 1.37 6.76
C PRO A 183 -1.59 0.88 5.78
N GLY A 184 -2.16 -0.31 6.06
CA GLY A 184 -3.18 -0.91 5.23
C GLY A 184 -4.23 -1.68 6.04
N LEU A 185 -5.40 -1.91 5.43
CA LEU A 185 -6.48 -2.74 5.95
C LEU A 185 -7.00 -3.67 4.86
N TYR A 186 -7.27 -4.92 5.22
CA TYR A 186 -7.58 -5.99 4.28
C TYR A 186 -8.72 -6.87 4.83
N TYR A 187 -9.87 -6.86 4.13
CA TYR A 187 -11.06 -7.61 4.57
C TYR A 187 -11.80 -8.21 3.37
N PRO A 188 -12.03 -9.54 3.34
CA PRO A 188 -12.86 -10.18 2.32
C PRO A 188 -14.23 -9.52 2.20
N GLY A 189 -14.70 -9.32 0.97
CA GLY A 189 -15.96 -8.65 0.66
C GLY A 189 -15.93 -7.11 0.71
N ILE A 190 -14.86 -6.51 1.26
CA ILE A 190 -14.59 -5.07 1.21
C ILE A 190 -13.45 -4.78 0.23
N GLY A 191 -12.40 -5.62 0.28
CA GLY A 191 -11.15 -5.51 -0.47
C GLY A 191 -9.96 -5.11 0.40
N GLY A 192 -8.86 -4.73 -0.24
CA GLY A 192 -7.68 -4.14 0.41
C GLY A 192 -7.61 -2.64 0.21
N CYS A 193 -6.97 -1.97 1.17
CA CYS A 193 -6.64 -0.56 1.09
C CYS A 193 -5.26 -0.31 1.71
N ARG A 194 -4.34 0.30 0.97
CA ARG A 194 -3.03 0.78 1.44
C ARG A 194 -2.77 2.17 0.88
N PHE A 195 -2.20 3.03 1.71
CA PHE A 195 -1.61 4.31 1.31
C PHE A 195 -0.16 4.32 1.76
N GLU A 196 0.72 4.68 0.85
CA GLU A 196 2.15 4.63 1.07
C GLU A 196 2.86 5.81 0.44
N ASP A 197 3.77 6.39 1.18
CA ASP A 197 4.72 7.41 0.72
C ASP A 197 6.12 7.10 1.24
N CYS A 198 7.13 7.41 0.42
CA CYS A 198 8.51 7.47 0.89
C CYS A 198 8.77 8.81 1.58
N VAL A 199 9.43 8.75 2.72
CA VAL A 199 9.81 9.94 3.49
C VAL A 199 11.27 9.86 3.93
N VAL A 200 11.90 11.01 4.15
CA VAL A 200 13.24 11.09 4.74
C VAL A 200 13.12 11.66 6.14
N ILE A 201 13.66 10.94 7.12
CA ILE A 201 13.69 11.40 8.50
C ILE A 201 14.65 12.58 8.64
N THR A 202 14.18 13.69 9.19
CA THR A 202 15.02 14.82 9.55
C THR A 202 15.25 14.89 11.07
N LYS A 203 16.08 15.83 11.52
CA LYS A 203 16.32 16.04 12.96
C LYS A 203 15.05 16.46 13.72
N THR A 204 14.13 17.12 13.02
CA THR A 204 12.91 17.70 13.61
C THR A 204 11.61 17.03 13.13
N GLY A 205 11.64 16.11 12.22
CA GLY A 205 10.48 15.41 11.65
C GLY A 205 10.43 15.48 10.14
#